data_8bc913b76ae19854ef0c0843fe2821da
#
_entry.id   8bc913b76ae19854ef0c0843fe2821da
#
_cell.length_a   1.000
_cell.length_b   1.000
_cell.length_c   1.000
_cell.angle_alpha   90.00
_cell.angle_beta   90.00
_cell.angle_gamma   90.00
#
_symmetry.space_group_name_H-M   'P 1'
#
loop_
_entity.id
_entity.type
_entity.pdbx_description
1 polymer ?
#
loop_
_entity_poly.entity_id
_entity_poly.type
_entity_poly.pdbx_seq_one_letter_code
_entity_poly.pdbx_strand_id
1 'polypeptide(L)'
;NFSSLGAKVKHIDFEPFTEANKLLFEGPWVAERYASIGELIQKNSHNVLDITKKVVNNGLEWKGEDVFKAMTKIKEIKSYLQNTIGQNDFIVLPTVATLYTIEEMEKDPIRLNNHHGYYSYFANILDLCAISIPSNFYSIGMPFGITIMSYAFKDSEVASLGKAFIDLLATTPGKERV
;
A
#
# COMPACT_ATOMS: atom_id res chain seq x y z
N ASN A 1 -13.06 12.76 -12.74
CA ASN A 1 -14.28 11.97 -12.56
C ASN A 1 -14.83 12.04 -11.13
N PHE A 2 -14.01 12.15 -10.05
CA PHE A 2 -14.53 12.38 -8.70
C PHE A 2 -15.26 13.72 -8.57
N SER A 3 -14.78 14.75 -9.26
CA SER A 3 -15.48 16.06 -9.31
C SER A 3 -16.89 15.94 -9.91
N SER A 4 -17.12 15.03 -10.85
CA SER A 4 -18.45 14.75 -11.41
C SER A 4 -19.39 14.06 -10.41
N LEU A 5 -18.85 13.45 -9.35
CA LEU A 5 -19.60 12.92 -8.21
C LEU A 5 -19.83 13.99 -7.12
N GLY A 6 -19.48 15.26 -7.39
CA GLY A 6 -19.59 16.35 -6.42
C GLY A 6 -18.42 16.44 -5.41
N ALA A 7 -17.38 15.63 -5.54
CA ALA A 7 -16.24 15.67 -4.65
C ALA A 7 -15.35 16.90 -4.91
N LYS A 8 -14.87 17.52 -3.85
CA LYS A 8 -13.85 18.56 -3.91
C LYS A 8 -12.45 17.90 -3.85
N VAL A 9 -11.74 17.93 -4.97
CA VAL A 9 -10.40 17.33 -5.07
C VAL A 9 -9.32 18.32 -4.60
N LYS A 10 -8.40 17.87 -3.77
CA LYS A 10 -7.19 18.59 -3.35
C LYS A 10 -5.97 17.69 -3.49
N HIS A 11 -4.82 18.27 -3.79
CA HIS A 11 -3.53 17.57 -3.76
C HIS A 11 -2.90 17.70 -2.37
N ILE A 12 -2.30 16.62 -1.90
CA ILE A 12 -1.59 16.56 -0.62
C ILE A 12 -0.15 16.12 -0.86
N ASP A 13 0.73 16.45 0.07
CA ASP A 13 2.11 15.97 0.06
C ASP A 13 2.15 14.46 0.30
N PHE A 14 2.88 13.74 -0.55
CA PHE A 14 3.01 12.28 -0.48
C PHE A 14 4.24 11.81 0.32
N GLU A 15 5.18 12.69 0.65
CA GLU A 15 6.42 12.31 1.35
C GLU A 15 6.16 11.59 2.69
N PRO A 16 5.21 11.99 3.55
CA PRO A 16 4.92 11.26 4.79
C PRO A 16 4.50 9.79 4.55
N PHE A 17 3.82 9.48 3.45
CA PHE A 17 3.46 8.10 3.09
C PHE A 17 4.68 7.32 2.60
N THR A 18 5.57 7.96 1.87
CA THR A 18 6.86 7.37 1.46
C THR A 18 7.71 7.01 2.67
N GLU A 19 7.77 7.89 3.68
CA GLU A 19 8.45 7.60 4.94
C GLU A 19 7.84 6.40 5.67
N ALA A 20 6.51 6.30 5.73
CA ALA A 20 5.82 5.15 6.32
C ALA A 20 6.15 3.84 5.58
N ASN A 21 6.22 3.85 4.24
CA ASN A 21 6.65 2.71 3.44
C ASN A 21 8.07 2.25 3.80
N LYS A 22 9.02 3.18 3.91
CA LYS A 22 10.40 2.88 4.29
C LYS A 22 10.47 2.23 5.67
N LEU A 23 9.73 2.74 6.65
CA LEU A 23 9.68 2.15 7.99
C LEU A 23 9.16 0.71 7.99
N LEU A 24 8.20 0.40 7.11
CA LEU A 24 7.58 -0.93 7.03
C LEU A 24 8.48 -1.98 6.39
N PHE A 25 9.24 -1.64 5.35
CA PHE A 25 9.99 -2.62 4.53
C PHE A 25 11.51 -2.50 4.64
N GLU A 26 12.02 -1.31 4.88
CA GLU A 26 13.44 -1.01 4.97
C GLU A 26 13.83 -0.56 6.38
N GLY A 27 12.87 -0.55 7.31
CA GLY A 27 13.01 -0.09 8.68
C GLY A 27 12.75 -1.20 9.72
N PRO A 28 12.69 -0.84 10.99
CA PRO A 28 12.64 -1.78 12.10
C PRO A 28 11.33 -2.57 12.21
N TRP A 29 10.27 -2.25 11.44
CA TRP A 29 9.06 -3.07 11.37
C TRP A 29 9.31 -4.48 10.84
N VAL A 30 10.42 -4.71 10.13
CA VAL A 30 10.83 -6.05 9.71
C VAL A 30 11.11 -6.96 10.90
N ALA A 31 11.49 -6.41 12.06
CA ALA A 31 11.68 -7.16 13.30
C ALA A 31 10.39 -7.83 13.81
N GLU A 32 9.21 -7.21 13.58
CA GLU A 32 7.91 -7.81 13.89
C GLU A 32 7.68 -9.10 13.09
N ARG A 33 8.04 -9.09 11.80
CA ARG A 33 7.94 -10.29 10.95
C ARG A 33 8.85 -11.40 11.44
N TYR A 34 10.09 -11.06 11.82
CA TYR A 34 11.01 -12.02 12.40
C TYR A 34 10.48 -12.58 13.73
N ALA A 35 9.96 -11.73 14.61
CA ALA A 35 9.33 -12.17 15.85
C ALA A 35 8.15 -13.13 15.62
N SER A 36 7.38 -12.92 14.57
CA SER A 36 6.19 -13.74 14.26
C SER A 36 6.52 -15.08 13.60
N ILE A 37 7.44 -15.11 12.64
CA ILE A 37 7.70 -16.31 11.80
C ILE A 37 9.16 -16.74 11.73
N GLY A 38 10.09 -16.03 12.38
CA GLY A 38 11.53 -16.34 12.32
C GLY A 38 11.86 -17.74 12.79
N GLU A 39 11.26 -18.20 13.88
CA GLU A 39 11.45 -19.57 14.41
C GLU A 39 10.94 -20.63 13.43
N LEU A 40 9.81 -20.40 12.78
CA LEU A 40 9.26 -21.31 11.76
C LEU A 40 10.22 -21.42 10.56
N ILE A 41 10.78 -20.29 10.12
CA ILE A 41 11.74 -20.25 9.03
C ILE A 41 13.02 -21.03 9.40
N GLN A 42 13.50 -20.87 10.62
CA GLN A 42 14.68 -21.62 11.08
C GLN A 42 14.44 -23.14 11.12
N LYS A 43 13.29 -23.57 11.63
CA LYS A 43 12.94 -24.99 11.74
C LYS A 43 12.62 -25.65 10.39
N ASN A 44 12.05 -24.92 9.43
CA ASN A 44 11.57 -25.42 8.15
C ASN A 44 12.20 -24.70 6.94
N SER A 45 13.48 -24.39 7.04
CA SER A 45 14.20 -23.58 6.05
C SER A 45 14.08 -24.08 4.60
N HIS A 46 13.98 -25.40 4.39
CA HIS A 46 13.86 -26.01 3.06
C HIS A 46 12.49 -25.76 2.38
N ASN A 47 11.45 -25.41 3.13
CA ASN A 47 10.10 -25.14 2.61
C ASN A 47 9.83 -23.64 2.38
N VAL A 48 10.80 -22.76 2.61
CA VAL A 48 10.64 -21.33 2.49
C VAL A 48 11.57 -20.80 1.39
N LEU A 49 11.02 -19.94 0.52
CA LEU A 49 11.81 -19.29 -0.53
C LEU A 49 12.96 -18.48 0.06
N ASP A 50 14.13 -18.53 -0.57
CA ASP A 50 15.33 -17.84 -0.08
C ASP A 50 15.14 -16.33 0.01
N ILE A 51 14.39 -15.74 -0.94
CA ILE A 51 14.04 -14.32 -0.91
C ILE A 51 13.22 -13.97 0.36
N THR A 52 12.28 -14.81 0.75
CA THR A 52 11.46 -14.63 1.97
C THR A 52 12.31 -14.73 3.22
N LYS A 53 13.23 -15.75 3.28
CA LYS A 53 14.18 -15.88 4.39
C LYS A 53 15.04 -14.63 4.53
N LYS A 54 15.57 -14.12 3.42
CA LYS A 54 16.39 -12.90 3.39
C LYS A 54 15.63 -11.71 3.97
N VAL A 55 14.41 -11.47 3.49
CA VAL A 55 13.58 -10.33 3.94
C VAL A 55 13.25 -10.44 5.43
N VAL A 56 12.85 -11.61 5.91
CA VAL A 56 12.48 -11.80 7.34
C VAL A 56 13.70 -11.72 8.24
N ASN A 57 14.84 -12.31 7.85
CA ASN A 57 16.06 -12.31 8.66
C ASN A 57 16.67 -10.91 8.83
N ASN A 58 16.40 -9.96 7.93
CA ASN A 58 16.77 -8.55 8.13
C ASN A 58 16.19 -7.96 9.43
N GLY A 59 15.13 -8.56 9.97
CA GLY A 59 14.57 -8.18 11.27
C GLY A 59 15.53 -8.33 12.45
N LEU A 60 16.57 -9.17 12.33
CA LEU A 60 17.61 -9.37 13.35
C LEU A 60 18.61 -8.21 13.47
N GLU A 61 18.68 -7.33 12.46
CA GLU A 61 19.67 -6.25 12.42
C GLU A 61 19.23 -5.04 13.27
N TRP A 62 17.95 -4.95 13.65
CA TRP A 62 17.36 -3.81 14.32
C TRP A 62 17.42 -3.93 15.84
N LYS A 63 17.74 -2.81 16.50
CA LYS A 63 17.76 -2.70 17.97
C LYS A 63 16.42 -2.20 18.49
N GLY A 64 16.13 -2.46 19.76
CA GLY A 64 14.92 -1.95 20.40
C GLY A 64 14.78 -0.43 20.32
N GLU A 65 15.90 0.31 20.40
CA GLU A 65 15.90 1.77 20.23
C GLU A 65 15.36 2.20 18.86
N ASP A 66 15.72 1.49 17.79
CA ASP A 66 15.28 1.81 16.44
C ASP A 66 13.78 1.59 16.28
N VAL A 67 13.23 0.54 16.91
CA VAL A 67 11.80 0.25 16.94
C VAL A 67 11.03 1.41 17.63
N PHE A 68 11.49 1.90 18.78
CA PHE A 68 10.84 3.00 19.47
C PHE A 68 10.91 4.32 18.69
N LYS A 69 12.03 4.62 18.04
CA LYS A 69 12.16 5.78 17.15
C LYS A 69 11.17 5.70 15.98
N ALA A 70 11.05 4.53 15.36
CA ALA A 70 10.10 4.30 14.27
C ALA A 70 8.63 4.42 14.74
N MET A 71 8.29 3.90 15.91
CA MET A 71 6.95 4.07 16.50
C MET A 71 6.62 5.55 16.73
N THR A 72 7.59 6.36 17.18
CA THR A 72 7.40 7.80 17.32
C THR A 72 7.16 8.46 15.98
N LYS A 73 7.95 8.10 14.96
CA LYS A 73 7.79 8.64 13.60
C LYS A 73 6.43 8.31 13.00
N ILE A 74 5.92 7.09 13.21
CA ILE A 74 4.56 6.73 12.75
C ILE A 74 3.48 7.57 13.44
N LYS A 75 3.63 7.88 14.73
CA LYS A 75 2.70 8.79 15.43
C LYS A 75 2.70 10.20 14.83
N GLU A 76 3.88 10.71 14.45
CA GLU A 76 4.01 12.01 13.76
C GLU A 76 3.29 11.99 12.42
N ILE A 77 3.47 10.93 11.61
CA ILE A 77 2.81 10.77 10.32
C ILE A 77 1.29 10.66 10.50
N LYS A 78 0.81 9.88 11.47
CA LYS A 78 -0.63 9.80 11.78
C LYS A 78 -1.19 11.15 12.21
N SER A 79 -0.46 11.95 12.99
CA SER A 79 -0.84 13.31 13.35
C SER A 79 -0.91 14.24 12.13
N TYR A 80 0.06 14.15 11.22
CA TYR A 80 0.01 14.86 9.93
C TYR A 80 -1.25 14.53 9.14
N LEU A 81 -1.59 13.24 9.03
CA LEU A 81 -2.81 12.79 8.35
C LEU A 81 -4.06 13.40 8.97
N GLN A 82 -4.20 13.34 10.30
CA GLN A 82 -5.36 13.88 11.02
C GLN A 82 -5.54 15.39 10.81
N ASN A 83 -4.43 16.13 10.62
CA ASN A 83 -4.46 17.58 10.37
C ASN A 83 -4.68 17.92 8.88
N THR A 84 -4.40 17.00 7.97
CA THR A 84 -4.43 17.24 6.53
C THR A 84 -5.68 16.68 5.87
N ILE A 85 -6.18 15.55 6.35
CA ILE A 85 -7.29 14.78 5.81
C ILE A 85 -8.42 14.78 6.85
N GLY A 86 -9.58 15.33 6.46
CA GLY A 86 -10.76 15.35 7.31
C GLY A 86 -11.35 13.96 7.52
N GLN A 87 -12.16 13.79 8.54
CA GLN A 87 -12.79 12.50 8.88
C GLN A 87 -13.68 11.92 7.77
N ASN A 88 -14.18 12.76 6.86
CA ASN A 88 -15.02 12.38 5.72
C ASN A 88 -14.29 12.49 4.38
N ASP A 89 -12.97 12.71 4.40
CA ASP A 89 -12.15 12.75 3.19
C ASP A 89 -11.66 11.34 2.83
N PHE A 90 -11.31 11.18 1.56
CA PHE A 90 -10.74 9.95 1.02
C PHE A 90 -9.43 10.27 0.32
N ILE A 91 -8.48 9.36 0.45
CA ILE A 91 -7.23 9.38 -0.33
C ILE A 91 -7.46 8.56 -1.58
N VAL A 92 -7.08 9.08 -2.75
CA VAL A 92 -7.20 8.36 -4.02
C VAL A 92 -5.84 8.32 -4.70
N LEU A 93 -5.37 7.11 -5.01
CA LEU A 93 -4.06 6.86 -5.57
C LEU A 93 -4.15 5.80 -6.68
N PRO A 94 -3.16 5.70 -7.58
CA PRO A 94 -2.98 4.51 -8.40
C PRO A 94 -2.86 3.26 -7.54
N THR A 95 -3.40 2.13 -7.98
CA THR A 95 -3.24 0.87 -7.23
C THR A 95 -1.79 0.39 -7.24
N VAL A 96 -1.12 0.51 -8.38
CA VAL A 96 0.30 0.20 -8.56
C VAL A 96 1.00 1.31 -9.34
N ALA A 97 2.29 1.47 -9.11
CA ALA A 97 3.09 2.50 -9.79
C ALA A 97 3.29 2.18 -11.28
N THR A 98 3.48 0.90 -11.61
CA THR A 98 3.72 0.41 -12.97
C THR A 98 3.46 -1.10 -13.04
N LEU A 99 3.63 -1.68 -14.23
CA LEU A 99 3.55 -3.12 -14.47
C LEU A 99 4.93 -3.63 -14.88
N TYR A 100 5.28 -4.81 -14.40
CA TYR A 100 6.51 -5.53 -14.74
C TYR A 100 6.17 -6.89 -15.31
N THR A 101 7.00 -7.37 -16.21
CA THR A 101 6.95 -8.77 -16.67
C THR A 101 7.47 -9.71 -15.57
N ILE A 102 7.14 -10.99 -15.65
CA ILE A 102 7.67 -12.01 -14.73
C ILE A 102 9.20 -12.02 -14.78
N GLU A 103 9.79 -11.95 -15.99
CA GLU A 103 11.24 -11.95 -16.18
C GLU A 103 11.94 -10.74 -15.53
N GLU A 104 11.31 -9.57 -15.56
CA GLU A 104 11.83 -8.39 -14.86
C GLU A 104 11.77 -8.58 -13.35
N MET A 105 10.65 -9.09 -12.83
CA MET A 105 10.48 -9.36 -11.40
C MET A 105 11.49 -10.38 -10.88
N GLU A 106 11.79 -11.43 -11.65
CA GLU A 106 12.79 -12.44 -11.27
C GLU A 106 14.21 -11.88 -11.15
N LYS A 107 14.56 -10.86 -11.96
CA LYS A 107 15.88 -10.22 -11.94
C LYS A 107 16.11 -9.35 -10.70
N ASP A 108 15.09 -8.70 -10.19
CA ASP A 108 15.19 -7.80 -9.04
C ASP A 108 13.90 -7.81 -8.19
N PRO A 109 13.61 -8.96 -7.55
CA PRO A 109 12.32 -9.20 -6.92
C PRO A 109 12.04 -8.29 -5.71
N ILE A 110 13.07 -7.84 -4.99
CA ILE A 110 12.86 -6.98 -3.81
C ILE A 110 12.52 -5.56 -4.24
N ARG A 111 13.35 -4.94 -5.07
CA ARG A 111 13.18 -3.54 -5.47
C ARG A 111 11.89 -3.35 -6.28
N LEU A 112 11.63 -4.24 -7.24
CA LEU A 112 10.42 -4.13 -8.08
C LEU A 112 9.14 -4.43 -7.29
N ASN A 113 9.17 -5.34 -6.31
CA ASN A 113 8.05 -5.55 -5.39
C ASN A 113 7.80 -4.30 -4.53
N ASN A 114 8.85 -3.68 -3.99
CA ASN A 114 8.70 -2.42 -3.24
C ASN A 114 8.12 -1.31 -4.11
N HIS A 115 8.50 -1.26 -5.39
CA HIS A 115 7.93 -0.30 -6.34
C HIS A 115 6.44 -0.59 -6.63
N HIS A 116 6.03 -1.85 -6.75
CA HIS A 116 4.61 -2.20 -6.87
C HIS A 116 3.78 -1.72 -5.68
N GLY A 117 4.29 -1.86 -4.47
CA GLY A 117 3.59 -1.46 -3.25
C GLY A 117 3.70 0.02 -2.89
N TYR A 118 4.37 0.84 -3.70
CA TYR A 118 4.67 2.24 -3.40
C TYR A 118 3.44 3.07 -2.97
N TYR A 119 2.29 2.82 -3.60
CA TYR A 119 1.04 3.52 -3.30
C TYR A 119 0.12 2.81 -2.31
N SER A 120 0.51 1.65 -1.74
CA SER A 120 -0.38 0.86 -0.90
C SER A 120 0.21 0.41 0.45
N TYR A 121 1.51 0.23 0.54
CA TYR A 121 2.14 -0.38 1.72
C TYR A 121 1.91 0.39 3.02
N PHE A 122 1.92 1.71 2.97
CA PHE A 122 1.70 2.56 4.13
C PHE A 122 0.31 2.36 4.76
N ALA A 123 -0.68 1.86 4.02
CA ALA A 123 -2.03 1.67 4.53
C ALA A 123 -2.06 0.79 5.79
N ASN A 124 -1.24 -0.27 5.84
CA ASN A 124 -1.15 -1.16 6.98
C ASN A 124 -0.60 -0.45 8.23
N ILE A 125 0.55 0.20 8.09
CA ILE A 125 1.25 0.82 9.24
C ILE A 125 0.55 2.10 9.72
N LEU A 126 -0.20 2.77 8.84
CA LEU A 126 -1.00 3.95 9.16
C LEU A 126 -2.44 3.60 9.58
N ASP A 127 -2.81 2.33 9.57
CA ASP A 127 -4.12 1.84 10.01
C ASP A 127 -5.26 2.43 9.16
N LEU A 128 -5.15 2.31 7.85
CA LEU A 128 -6.14 2.77 6.88
C LEU A 128 -6.92 1.58 6.31
N CYS A 129 -8.21 1.77 6.04
CA CYS A 129 -8.98 0.87 5.19
C CYS A 129 -8.87 1.27 3.72
N ALA A 130 -8.99 0.31 2.80
CA ALA A 130 -8.79 0.56 1.38
C ALA A 130 -9.64 -0.35 0.49
N ILE A 131 -10.02 0.15 -0.68
CA ILE A 131 -10.57 -0.64 -1.77
C ILE A 131 -9.85 -0.31 -3.07
N SER A 132 -9.49 -1.33 -3.83
CA SER A 132 -8.98 -1.17 -5.20
C SER A 132 -10.10 -1.43 -6.20
N ILE A 133 -10.26 -0.53 -7.14
CA ILE A 133 -11.31 -0.56 -8.15
C ILE A 133 -10.75 -0.34 -9.56
N PRO A 134 -11.36 -0.95 -10.60
CA PRO A 134 -10.98 -0.67 -11.97
C PRO A 134 -11.31 0.79 -12.34
N SER A 135 -10.43 1.42 -13.11
CA SER A 135 -10.61 2.80 -13.55
C SER A 135 -10.55 2.94 -15.07
N ASN A 136 -9.46 2.53 -15.68
CA ASN A 136 -9.22 2.70 -17.10
C ASN A 136 -8.26 1.63 -17.63
N PHE A 137 -7.77 1.82 -18.84
CA PHE A 137 -6.70 1.01 -19.43
C PHE A 137 -5.51 1.90 -19.77
N TYR A 138 -4.32 1.36 -19.66
CA TYR A 138 -3.12 1.96 -20.26
C TYR A 138 -3.23 1.95 -21.78
N SER A 139 -2.45 2.79 -22.45
CA SER A 139 -2.38 2.83 -23.93
C SER A 139 -1.98 1.47 -24.57
N ILE A 140 -1.35 0.61 -23.80
CA ILE A 140 -0.95 -0.75 -24.22
C ILE A 140 -2.05 -1.80 -23.97
N GLY A 141 -3.28 -1.40 -23.61
CA GLY A 141 -4.40 -2.30 -23.36
C GLY A 141 -4.42 -2.97 -21.98
N MET A 142 -3.44 -2.73 -21.12
CA MET A 142 -3.41 -3.28 -19.76
C MET A 142 -4.34 -2.50 -18.81
N PRO A 143 -5.04 -3.18 -17.89
CA PRO A 143 -5.96 -2.51 -16.96
C PRO A 143 -5.21 -1.59 -16.00
N PHE A 144 -5.85 -0.44 -15.68
CA PHE A 144 -5.41 0.51 -14.69
C PHE A 144 -6.44 0.60 -13.56
N GLY A 145 -6.00 0.37 -12.34
CA GLY A 145 -6.81 0.48 -11.14
C GLY A 145 -6.44 1.71 -10.31
N ILE A 146 -7.39 2.17 -9.53
CA ILE A 146 -7.17 3.14 -8.46
C ILE A 146 -7.52 2.53 -7.12
N THR A 147 -6.87 3.00 -6.07
CA THR A 147 -7.16 2.63 -4.69
C THR A 147 -7.73 3.84 -3.95
N ILE A 148 -8.87 3.64 -3.32
CA ILE A 148 -9.53 4.61 -2.44
C ILE A 148 -9.27 4.17 -1.01
N MET A 149 -8.78 5.07 -0.17
CA MET A 149 -8.45 4.79 1.23
C MET A 149 -9.12 5.81 2.14
N SER A 150 -9.37 5.39 3.38
CA SER A 150 -9.82 6.26 4.47
C SER A 150 -9.30 5.72 5.81
N TYR A 151 -9.67 6.36 6.91
CA TYR A 151 -9.35 5.89 8.26
C TYR A 151 -9.96 4.52 8.54
N ALA A 152 -9.39 3.79 9.50
CA ALA A 152 -9.89 2.50 9.96
C ALA A 152 -11.40 2.51 10.24
N PHE A 153 -12.05 1.38 9.99
CA PHE A 153 -13.50 1.16 10.20
C PHE A 153 -14.42 1.95 9.26
N LYS A 154 -13.91 2.52 8.18
CA LYS A 154 -14.70 3.21 7.14
C LYS A 154 -14.84 2.39 5.85
N ASP A 155 -14.82 1.08 5.97
CA ASP A 155 -14.88 0.17 4.82
C ASP A 155 -16.16 0.33 4.00
N SER A 156 -17.30 0.57 4.66
CA SER A 156 -18.59 0.80 3.99
C SER A 156 -18.62 2.09 3.17
N GLU A 157 -18.02 3.16 3.70
CA GLU A 157 -17.92 4.46 3.00
C GLU A 157 -16.98 4.37 1.80
N VAL A 158 -15.82 3.73 2.00
CA VAL A 158 -14.84 3.48 0.92
C VAL A 158 -15.47 2.63 -0.19
N ALA A 159 -16.20 1.56 0.17
CA ALA A 159 -16.91 0.70 -0.78
C ALA A 159 -18.02 1.45 -1.53
N SER A 160 -18.78 2.30 -0.82
CA SER A 160 -19.85 3.11 -1.41
C SER A 160 -19.33 4.11 -2.42
N LEU A 161 -18.22 4.81 -2.11
CA LEU A 161 -17.57 5.72 -3.04
C LEU A 161 -16.99 4.96 -4.25
N GLY A 162 -16.37 3.80 -4.00
CA GLY A 162 -15.87 2.93 -5.07
C GLY A 162 -16.95 2.48 -6.03
N LYS A 163 -18.11 2.06 -5.49
CA LYS A 163 -19.28 1.71 -6.31
C LYS A 163 -19.78 2.90 -7.14
N ALA A 164 -19.96 4.05 -6.55
CA ALA A 164 -20.40 5.26 -7.25
C ALA A 164 -19.44 5.63 -8.39
N PHE A 165 -18.13 5.47 -8.19
CA PHE A 165 -17.14 5.71 -9.23
C PHE A 165 -17.23 4.71 -10.39
N ILE A 166 -17.42 3.42 -10.10
CA ILE A 166 -17.59 2.36 -11.11
C ILE A 166 -18.87 2.61 -11.92
N ASP A 167 -19.98 2.93 -11.26
CA ASP A 167 -21.26 3.22 -11.90
C ASP A 167 -21.13 4.44 -12.86
N LEU A 168 -20.40 5.48 -12.45
CA LEU A 168 -20.13 6.66 -13.29
C LEU A 168 -19.34 6.31 -14.56
N LEU A 169 -18.37 5.39 -14.45
CA LEU A 169 -17.53 4.98 -15.57
C LEU A 169 -18.24 3.97 -16.49
N ALA A 170 -19.39 3.42 -16.09
CA ALA A 170 -20.04 2.26 -16.74
C ALA A 170 -19.06 1.09 -16.96
N THR A 171 -18.10 0.92 -16.05
CA THR A 171 -17.04 -0.08 -16.16
C THR A 171 -17.50 -1.38 -15.49
N THR A 172 -17.40 -2.50 -16.21
CA THR A 172 -17.62 -3.82 -15.62
C THR A 172 -16.27 -4.39 -15.22
N PRO A 173 -16.06 -4.75 -13.94
CA PRO A 173 -14.81 -5.37 -13.51
C PRO A 173 -14.47 -6.61 -14.34
N GLY A 174 -13.22 -6.73 -14.78
CA GLY A 174 -12.72 -7.90 -15.51
C GLY A 174 -13.13 -8.00 -16.98
N LYS A 175 -13.78 -6.99 -17.55
CA LYS A 175 -14.07 -6.94 -19.00
C LYS A 175 -13.27 -5.85 -19.68
N GLU A 176 -12.66 -6.19 -20.82
CA GLU A 176 -12.10 -5.20 -21.73
C GLU A 176 -13.20 -4.26 -22.23
N ARG A 177 -12.87 -2.98 -22.40
CA ARG A 177 -13.68 -2.10 -23.23
C ARG A 177 -13.42 -2.49 -24.69
N VAL A 178 -14.42 -3.05 -25.34
CA VAL A 178 -14.45 -3.23 -26.80
C VAL A 178 -14.61 -1.87 -27.47
#